data_025cce7981412c8b817c6ebb878039d0
#
_entry.id   025cce7981412c8b817c6ebb878039d0
#
_cell.length_a   1.000
_cell.length_b   1.000
_cell.length_c   1.000
_cell.angle_alpha   90.00
_cell.angle_beta   90.00
_cell.angle_gamma   90.00
#
_symmetry.space_group_name_H-M   'P 1'
#
loop_
_entity.id
_entity.type
_entity.pdbx_description
1 polymer ?
#
loop_
_entity_poly.entity_id
_entity_poly.type
_entity_poly.pdbx_seq_one_letter_code
_entity_poly.pdbx_strand_id
1 'polypeptide(L)'
;MGMEKMDLILFAIDFILHVDVHLKELFENYGVWVYAILFLIIFCETGLVVTPFLPGDSLLFAAGALTVGSVLDVHTLAAVLIIAAVLGNVVNYTIGHFFGEQLFRNPDSKIFRRDYLEKTHAFYAKHGGKTIIITRFLPIVRTFAPFVAGMGAMTYPRFLAFNLVGGLLWVLSFVYAGHFFGNLPVVRHNFTLLIFGIIGISLLPMVIGAVKAKMGTARA
;
A
#
# COMPACT_ATOMS: atom_id res chain seq x y z
N MET A 1 11.26 27.75 -8.99
CA MET A 1 11.02 26.37 -9.47
C MET A 1 11.81 25.29 -8.73
N GLY A 2 12.98 25.57 -8.17
CA GLY A 2 13.76 24.60 -7.35
C GLY A 2 13.30 24.52 -5.87
N MET A 3 12.88 25.63 -5.28
CA MET A 3 12.40 25.68 -3.90
C MET A 3 11.09 24.92 -3.70
N GLU A 4 10.10 25.11 -4.58
CA GLU A 4 8.82 24.38 -4.49
C GLU A 4 8.94 22.85 -4.55
N LYS A 5 9.88 22.31 -5.32
CA LYS A 5 10.12 20.84 -5.36
C LYS A 5 10.80 20.32 -4.12
N MET A 6 11.71 21.10 -3.53
CA MET A 6 12.38 20.77 -2.27
C MET A 6 11.39 20.80 -1.11
N ASP A 7 10.52 21.82 -1.07
CA ASP A 7 9.49 21.97 -0.04
C ASP A 7 8.46 20.83 -0.10
N LEU A 8 8.08 20.41 -1.32
CA LEU A 8 7.17 19.27 -1.51
C LEU A 8 7.80 17.93 -1.04
N ILE A 9 9.08 17.72 -1.30
CA ILE A 9 9.81 16.53 -0.86
C ILE A 9 9.94 16.54 0.67
N LEU A 10 10.31 17.68 1.25
CA LEU A 10 10.43 17.84 2.70
C LEU A 10 9.07 17.64 3.38
N PHE A 11 7.99 18.19 2.82
CA PHE A 11 6.63 17.96 3.31
C PHE A 11 6.21 16.48 3.24
N ALA A 12 6.52 15.80 2.13
CA ALA A 12 6.24 14.37 2.00
C ALA A 12 7.01 13.53 3.02
N ILE A 13 8.28 13.86 3.27
CA ILE A 13 9.11 13.21 4.29
C ILE A 13 8.54 13.48 5.68
N ASP A 14 8.21 14.74 6.00
CA ASP A 14 7.63 15.12 7.28
C ASP A 14 6.27 14.45 7.51
N PHE A 15 5.41 14.40 6.49
CA PHE A 15 4.14 13.68 6.55
C PHE A 15 4.33 12.18 6.86
N ILE A 16 5.33 11.53 6.24
CA ILE A 16 5.64 10.12 6.49
C ILE A 16 6.19 9.91 7.91
N LEU A 17 7.03 10.83 8.38
CA LEU A 17 7.66 10.74 9.70
C LEU A 17 6.70 11.05 10.85
N HIS A 18 5.72 11.93 10.63
CA HIS A 18 4.76 12.44 11.63
C HIS A 18 3.31 12.19 11.20
N VAL A 19 3.04 10.99 10.66
CA VAL A 19 1.68 10.61 10.19
C VAL A 19 0.63 10.77 11.29
N ASP A 20 0.99 10.45 12.53
CA ASP A 20 0.12 10.59 13.70
C ASP A 20 -0.28 12.03 13.99
N VAL A 21 0.67 12.96 13.91
CA VAL A 21 0.42 14.40 14.17
C VAL A 21 -0.46 14.97 13.05
N HIS A 22 -0.08 14.76 11.80
CA HIS A 22 -0.84 15.27 10.66
C HIS A 22 -2.24 14.67 10.55
N LEU A 23 -2.39 13.37 10.86
CA LEU A 23 -3.72 12.76 10.90
C LEU A 23 -4.56 13.33 12.03
N LYS A 24 -3.98 13.55 13.21
CA LYS A 24 -4.72 14.15 14.33
C LYS A 24 -5.22 15.55 13.97
N GLU A 25 -4.38 16.40 13.38
CA GLU A 25 -4.77 17.71 12.87
C GLU A 25 -5.89 17.62 11.81
N LEU A 26 -5.79 16.63 10.90
CA LEU A 26 -6.83 16.36 9.92
C LEU A 26 -8.15 15.96 10.59
N PHE A 27 -8.12 15.10 11.61
CA PHE A 27 -9.31 14.68 12.35
C PHE A 27 -9.97 15.86 13.09
N GLU A 28 -9.17 16.71 13.73
CA GLU A 28 -9.65 17.86 14.47
C GLU A 28 -10.22 18.96 13.55
N ASN A 29 -9.58 19.21 12.40
CA ASN A 29 -9.95 20.29 11.50
C ASN A 29 -11.05 19.94 10.50
N TYR A 30 -11.09 18.69 10.02
CA TYR A 30 -11.94 18.26 8.90
C TYR A 30 -13.07 17.29 9.29
N GLY A 31 -13.08 16.77 10.54
CA GLY A 31 -14.15 15.90 11.03
C GLY A 31 -14.46 14.75 10.06
N VAL A 32 -15.71 14.65 9.60
CA VAL A 32 -16.17 13.57 8.69
C VAL A 32 -15.53 13.60 7.32
N TRP A 33 -14.95 14.71 6.86
CA TRP A 33 -14.23 14.79 5.58
C TRP A 33 -12.94 13.94 5.57
N VAL A 34 -12.45 13.56 6.74
CA VAL A 34 -11.30 12.67 6.87
C VAL A 34 -11.53 11.33 6.17
N TYR A 35 -12.75 10.80 6.18
CA TYR A 35 -13.08 9.60 5.43
C TYR A 35 -12.79 9.76 3.93
N ALA A 36 -13.15 10.90 3.35
CA ALA A 36 -12.91 11.17 1.93
C ALA A 36 -11.43 11.37 1.63
N ILE A 37 -10.70 12.03 2.51
CA ILE A 37 -9.24 12.25 2.38
C ILE A 37 -8.51 10.91 2.44
N LEU A 38 -8.79 10.09 3.45
CA LEU A 38 -8.17 8.77 3.60
C LEU A 38 -8.56 7.81 2.47
N PHE A 39 -9.83 7.87 2.01
CA PHE A 39 -10.27 7.16 0.83
C PHE A 39 -9.39 7.50 -0.38
N LEU A 40 -9.20 8.80 -0.65
CA LEU A 40 -8.42 9.26 -1.81
C LEU A 40 -6.96 8.83 -1.72
N ILE A 41 -6.36 8.93 -0.53
CA ILE A 41 -4.96 8.52 -0.31
C ILE A 41 -4.80 7.02 -0.60
N ILE A 42 -5.63 6.16 0.01
CA ILE A 42 -5.57 4.71 -0.17
C ILE A 42 -5.92 4.30 -1.61
N PHE A 43 -6.91 4.97 -2.21
CA PHE A 43 -7.28 4.74 -3.60
C PHE A 43 -6.12 5.07 -4.56
N CYS A 44 -5.47 6.21 -4.38
CA CYS A 44 -4.31 6.60 -5.20
C CYS A 44 -3.12 5.67 -4.98
N GLU A 45 -2.84 5.30 -3.72
CA GLU A 45 -1.74 4.38 -3.38
C GLU A 45 -1.89 3.01 -4.05
N THR A 46 -3.11 2.46 -4.03
CA THR A 46 -3.37 1.13 -4.59
C THR A 46 -3.64 1.16 -6.08
N GLY A 47 -4.16 2.27 -6.60
CA GLY A 47 -4.55 2.44 -8.01
C GLY A 47 -3.42 2.89 -8.93
N LEU A 48 -2.50 3.70 -8.41
CA LEU A 48 -1.40 4.25 -9.20
C LEU A 48 -0.15 3.37 -9.04
N VAL A 49 0.31 2.81 -10.15
CA VAL A 49 1.53 1.95 -10.19
C VAL A 49 2.80 2.72 -9.78
N VAL A 50 2.75 4.05 -9.80
CA VAL A 50 3.91 4.94 -9.65
C VAL A 50 4.18 5.36 -8.20
N THR A 51 3.28 5.04 -7.26
CA THR A 51 3.36 5.50 -5.85
C THR A 51 3.59 4.37 -4.83
N PRO A 52 4.60 3.49 -4.98
CA PRO A 52 4.86 2.41 -4.02
C PRO A 52 5.41 2.88 -2.67
N PHE A 53 5.62 4.20 -2.51
CA PHE A 53 6.30 4.78 -1.35
C PHE A 53 5.35 5.37 -0.29
N LEU A 54 4.04 5.41 -0.54
CA LEU A 54 3.11 5.85 0.51
C LEU A 54 3.00 4.76 1.59
N PRO A 55 3.07 5.15 2.88
CA PRO A 55 3.06 4.21 4.00
C PRO A 55 1.63 3.76 4.36
N GLY A 56 0.92 3.09 3.42
CA GLY A 56 -0.48 2.71 3.59
C GLY A 56 -0.73 1.85 4.83
N ASP A 57 0.18 0.93 5.15
CA ASP A 57 0.07 0.07 6.33
C ASP A 57 0.07 0.92 7.62
N SER A 58 1.00 1.86 7.71
CA SER A 58 1.11 2.80 8.84
C SER A 58 -0.09 3.75 8.89
N LEU A 59 -0.56 4.21 7.72
CA LEU A 59 -1.73 5.09 7.61
C LEU A 59 -3.00 4.38 8.10
N LEU A 60 -3.23 3.13 7.69
CA LEU A 60 -4.36 2.34 8.16
C LEU A 60 -4.32 2.11 9.67
N PHE A 61 -3.13 1.79 10.20
CA PHE A 61 -2.94 1.59 11.64
C PHE A 61 -3.18 2.91 12.41
N ALA A 62 -2.58 4.01 11.98
CA ALA A 62 -2.72 5.31 12.62
C ALA A 62 -4.16 5.82 12.55
N ALA A 63 -4.83 5.69 11.41
CA ALA A 63 -6.23 6.05 11.26
C ALA A 63 -7.13 5.22 12.21
N GLY A 64 -6.88 3.92 12.33
CA GLY A 64 -7.56 3.07 13.29
C GLY A 64 -7.35 3.50 14.74
N ALA A 65 -6.11 3.82 15.12
CA ALA A 65 -5.77 4.29 16.47
C ALA A 65 -6.50 5.59 16.84
N LEU A 66 -6.64 6.51 15.89
CA LEU A 66 -7.28 7.80 16.08
C LEU A 66 -8.83 7.73 16.15
N THR A 67 -9.46 6.59 15.79
CA THR A 67 -10.91 6.44 15.99
C THR A 67 -11.29 6.35 17.47
N VAL A 68 -10.38 5.94 18.35
CA VAL A 68 -10.66 5.82 19.79
C VAL A 68 -10.76 7.21 20.42
N GLY A 69 -11.95 7.52 20.94
CA GLY A 69 -12.23 8.82 21.56
C GLY A 69 -12.48 9.97 20.57
N SER A 70 -12.61 9.67 19.27
CA SER A 70 -12.96 10.63 18.23
C SER A 70 -14.43 10.48 17.81
N VAL A 71 -14.90 11.39 16.97
CA VAL A 71 -16.25 11.34 16.35
C VAL A 71 -16.34 10.32 15.20
N LEU A 72 -15.22 9.74 14.81
CA LEU A 72 -15.16 8.80 13.69
C LEU A 72 -15.41 7.36 14.15
N ASP A 73 -16.31 6.69 13.45
CA ASP A 73 -16.62 5.28 13.67
C ASP A 73 -15.63 4.36 12.95
N VAL A 74 -15.04 3.40 13.67
CA VAL A 74 -14.04 2.48 13.15
C VAL A 74 -14.59 1.57 12.05
N HIS A 75 -15.86 1.18 12.14
CA HIS A 75 -16.49 0.29 11.16
C HIS A 75 -16.72 1.02 9.85
N THR A 76 -17.21 2.26 9.93
CA THR A 76 -17.36 3.16 8.77
C THR A 76 -16.02 3.43 8.13
N LEU A 77 -14.98 3.71 8.91
CA LEU A 77 -13.61 3.90 8.42
C LEU A 77 -13.13 2.65 7.67
N ALA A 78 -13.25 1.48 8.28
CA ALA A 78 -12.83 0.23 7.65
C ALA A 78 -13.59 -0.03 6.35
N ALA A 79 -14.91 0.17 6.31
CA ALA A 79 -15.72 0.00 5.10
C ALA A 79 -15.27 0.95 3.97
N VAL A 80 -15.08 2.23 4.26
CA VAL A 80 -14.61 3.24 3.29
C VAL A 80 -13.24 2.87 2.74
N LEU A 81 -12.30 2.44 3.59
CA LEU A 81 -10.95 2.10 3.18
C LEU A 81 -10.87 0.76 2.42
N ILE A 82 -11.76 -0.20 2.73
CA ILE A 82 -11.89 -1.43 1.92
C ILE A 82 -12.36 -1.07 0.50
N ILE A 83 -13.37 -0.22 0.38
CA ILE A 83 -13.86 0.23 -0.93
C ILE A 83 -12.74 0.94 -1.70
N ALA A 84 -12.01 1.85 -1.06
CA ALA A 84 -10.87 2.54 -1.66
C ALA A 84 -9.80 1.58 -2.18
N ALA A 85 -9.40 0.62 -1.34
CA ALA A 85 -8.36 -0.36 -1.66
C ALA A 85 -8.78 -1.34 -2.78
N VAL A 86 -10.05 -1.73 -2.82
CA VAL A 86 -10.58 -2.61 -3.86
C VAL A 86 -10.71 -1.86 -5.19
N LEU A 87 -11.28 -0.65 -5.18
CA LEU A 87 -11.44 0.18 -6.38
C LEU A 87 -10.08 0.61 -6.95
N GLY A 88 -9.13 0.99 -6.10
CA GLY A 88 -7.78 1.31 -6.54
C GLY A 88 -7.14 0.14 -7.29
N ASN A 89 -7.16 -1.06 -6.75
CA ASN A 89 -6.65 -2.24 -7.43
C ASN A 89 -7.40 -2.57 -8.74
N VAL A 90 -8.71 -2.29 -8.82
CA VAL A 90 -9.49 -2.44 -10.06
C VAL A 90 -8.99 -1.47 -11.13
N VAL A 91 -8.73 -0.21 -10.76
CA VAL A 91 -8.13 0.77 -11.68
C VAL A 91 -6.75 0.30 -12.14
N ASN A 92 -5.92 -0.16 -11.22
CA ASN A 92 -4.58 -0.67 -11.50
C ASN A 92 -4.62 -1.89 -12.46
N TYR A 93 -5.52 -2.86 -12.22
CA TYR A 93 -5.78 -3.98 -13.13
C TYR A 93 -6.19 -3.49 -14.52
N THR A 94 -7.09 -2.52 -14.58
CA THR A 94 -7.60 -1.95 -15.83
C THR A 94 -6.49 -1.25 -16.62
N ILE A 95 -5.62 -0.50 -15.94
CA ILE A 95 -4.44 0.11 -16.56
C ILE A 95 -3.52 -0.98 -17.11
N GLY A 96 -3.29 -2.06 -16.36
CA GLY A 96 -2.52 -3.21 -16.81
C GLY A 96 -3.10 -3.87 -18.05
N HIS A 97 -4.42 -4.03 -18.09
CA HIS A 97 -5.14 -4.65 -19.20
C HIS A 97 -5.03 -3.86 -20.51
N PHE A 98 -5.20 -2.54 -20.44
CA PHE A 98 -5.21 -1.70 -21.64
C PHE A 98 -3.82 -1.19 -22.08
N PHE A 99 -2.94 -0.92 -21.13
CA PHE A 99 -1.66 -0.24 -21.38
C PHE A 99 -0.43 -1.09 -21.06
N GLY A 100 -0.61 -2.28 -20.49
CA GLY A 100 0.50 -3.08 -19.96
C GLY A 100 1.60 -3.36 -20.96
N GLU A 101 1.26 -3.85 -22.16
CA GLU A 101 2.25 -4.14 -23.21
C GLU A 101 3.01 -2.90 -23.68
N GLN A 102 2.35 -1.73 -23.75
CA GLN A 102 2.97 -0.50 -24.21
C GLN A 102 3.97 0.06 -23.21
N LEU A 103 3.66 -0.05 -21.90
CA LEU A 103 4.50 0.48 -20.83
C LEU A 103 5.81 -0.32 -20.67
N PHE A 104 5.80 -1.63 -21.00
CA PHE A 104 7.00 -2.48 -20.95
C PHE A 104 7.78 -2.56 -22.27
N ARG A 105 7.36 -1.82 -23.30
CA ARG A 105 8.10 -1.74 -24.58
C ARG A 105 9.42 -1.00 -24.48
N ASN A 106 9.52 -0.05 -23.53
CA ASN A 106 10.75 0.73 -23.37
C ASN A 106 11.74 0.01 -22.44
N PRO A 107 12.87 -0.52 -22.95
CA PRO A 107 13.86 -1.25 -22.15
C PRO A 107 14.59 -0.35 -21.13
N ASP A 108 14.62 0.98 -21.36
CA ASP A 108 15.31 1.95 -20.51
C ASP A 108 14.41 2.48 -19.36
N SER A 109 13.18 2.00 -19.26
CA SER A 109 12.28 2.39 -18.19
C SER A 109 12.79 1.95 -16.83
N LYS A 110 13.00 2.91 -15.91
CA LYS A 110 13.42 2.63 -14.53
C LYS A 110 12.28 2.09 -13.66
N ILE A 111 11.03 2.34 -14.05
CA ILE A 111 9.81 1.98 -13.31
C ILE A 111 9.23 0.67 -13.84
N PHE A 112 9.06 0.56 -15.17
CA PHE A 112 8.47 -0.61 -15.84
C PHE A 112 9.56 -1.54 -16.37
N ARG A 113 10.32 -2.15 -15.46
CA ARG A 113 11.41 -3.07 -15.80
C ARG A 113 10.88 -4.47 -16.08
N ARG A 114 11.35 -5.07 -17.16
CA ARG A 114 10.99 -6.46 -17.55
C ARG A 114 11.26 -7.48 -16.44
N ASP A 115 12.34 -7.29 -15.66
CA ASP A 115 12.69 -8.19 -14.54
C ASP A 115 11.54 -8.27 -13.49
N TYR A 116 10.86 -7.15 -13.22
CA TYR A 116 9.73 -7.14 -12.27
C TYR A 116 8.50 -7.84 -12.86
N LEU A 117 8.28 -7.69 -14.16
CA LEU A 117 7.23 -8.38 -14.87
C LEU A 117 7.43 -9.89 -14.82
N GLU A 118 8.63 -10.38 -15.17
CA GLU A 118 8.98 -11.80 -15.17
C GLU A 118 8.89 -12.42 -13.77
N LYS A 119 9.40 -11.72 -12.74
CA LYS A 119 9.28 -12.15 -11.34
C LYS A 119 7.82 -12.26 -10.91
N THR A 120 6.98 -11.32 -11.33
CA THR A 120 5.57 -11.33 -10.98
C THR A 120 4.82 -12.42 -11.72
N HIS A 121 5.13 -12.68 -13.00
CA HIS A 121 4.61 -13.83 -13.75
C HIS A 121 5.01 -15.15 -13.10
N ALA A 122 6.27 -15.34 -12.73
CA ALA A 122 6.75 -16.53 -12.04
C ALA A 122 6.02 -16.73 -10.69
N PHE A 123 5.76 -15.64 -9.97
CA PHE A 123 5.02 -15.67 -8.71
C PHE A 123 3.55 -16.07 -8.93
N TYR A 124 2.90 -15.58 -10.01
CA TYR A 124 1.55 -15.99 -10.39
C TYR A 124 1.50 -17.46 -10.82
N ALA A 125 2.49 -17.93 -11.57
CA ALA A 125 2.58 -19.33 -11.97
C ALA A 125 2.67 -20.28 -10.75
N LYS A 126 3.38 -19.85 -9.71
CA LYS A 126 3.57 -20.63 -8.48
C LYS A 126 2.38 -20.56 -7.51
N HIS A 127 1.79 -19.38 -7.30
CA HIS A 127 0.81 -19.15 -6.24
C HIS A 127 -0.62 -18.90 -6.76
N GLY A 128 -0.79 -18.74 -8.07
CA GLY A 128 -2.09 -18.48 -8.69
C GLY A 128 -2.77 -17.22 -8.14
N GLY A 129 -4.08 -17.30 -7.94
CA GLY A 129 -4.88 -16.15 -7.46
C GLY A 129 -4.56 -15.67 -6.05
N LYS A 130 -4.01 -16.55 -5.20
CA LYS A 130 -3.55 -16.18 -3.85
C LYS A 130 -2.47 -15.08 -3.88
N THR A 131 -1.79 -14.91 -5.02
CA THR A 131 -0.83 -13.83 -5.24
C THR A 131 -1.40 -12.47 -4.89
N ILE A 132 -2.63 -12.16 -5.32
CA ILE A 132 -3.29 -10.87 -5.04
C ILE A 132 -3.45 -10.62 -3.53
N ILE A 133 -3.72 -11.67 -2.74
CA ILE A 133 -3.83 -11.54 -1.28
C ILE A 133 -2.45 -11.36 -0.65
N ILE A 134 -1.51 -12.24 -0.98
CA ILE A 134 -0.17 -12.27 -0.36
C ILE A 134 0.59 -10.98 -0.66
N THR A 135 0.51 -10.51 -1.89
CA THR A 135 1.27 -9.33 -2.33
C THR A 135 0.81 -8.03 -1.66
N ARG A 136 -0.41 -7.96 -1.12
CA ARG A 136 -0.86 -6.78 -0.35
C ARG A 136 0.01 -6.49 0.86
N PHE A 137 0.66 -7.51 1.42
CA PHE A 137 1.59 -7.40 2.55
C PHE A 137 3.05 -7.19 2.10
N LEU A 138 3.30 -7.03 0.78
CA LEU A 138 4.62 -6.83 0.19
C LEU A 138 4.65 -5.49 -0.56
N PRO A 139 5.22 -4.42 0.00
CA PRO A 139 5.01 -3.03 -0.46
C PRO A 139 5.24 -2.80 -1.96
N ILE A 140 6.33 -3.32 -2.52
CA ILE A 140 6.62 -3.13 -3.95
C ILE A 140 5.74 -4.04 -4.82
N VAL A 141 5.59 -5.29 -4.42
CA VAL A 141 4.88 -6.28 -5.26
C VAL A 141 3.39 -5.99 -5.31
N ARG A 142 2.82 -5.35 -4.25
CA ARG A 142 1.38 -5.04 -4.19
C ARG A 142 0.91 -4.10 -5.30
N THR A 143 1.76 -3.15 -5.73
CA THR A 143 1.42 -2.21 -6.81
C THR A 143 1.53 -2.87 -8.18
N PHE A 144 2.44 -3.81 -8.36
CA PHE A 144 2.63 -4.51 -9.63
C PHE A 144 1.71 -5.72 -9.83
N ALA A 145 1.29 -6.38 -8.74
CA ALA A 145 0.48 -7.59 -8.85
C ALA A 145 -0.86 -7.37 -9.55
N PRO A 146 -1.71 -6.38 -9.21
CA PRO A 146 -2.95 -6.11 -9.94
C PRO A 146 -2.70 -5.74 -11.40
N PHE A 147 -1.65 -4.96 -11.67
CA PHE A 147 -1.25 -4.55 -13.01
C PHE A 147 -0.93 -5.78 -13.89
N VAL A 148 -0.08 -6.69 -13.41
CA VAL A 148 0.30 -7.92 -14.14
C VAL A 148 -0.89 -8.87 -14.27
N ALA A 149 -1.79 -8.93 -13.27
CA ALA A 149 -3.04 -9.66 -13.40
C ALA A 149 -3.86 -9.16 -14.59
N GLY A 150 -3.93 -7.83 -14.77
CA GLY A 150 -4.59 -7.18 -15.90
C GLY A 150 -3.95 -7.47 -17.25
N MET A 151 -2.61 -7.61 -17.30
CA MET A 151 -1.87 -7.99 -18.53
C MET A 151 -2.13 -9.43 -19.00
N GLY A 152 -3.08 -10.15 -18.42
CA GLY A 152 -3.45 -11.48 -18.86
C GLY A 152 -3.07 -12.61 -17.92
N ALA A 153 -2.42 -12.32 -16.78
CA ALA A 153 -2.11 -13.35 -15.79
C ALA A 153 -3.37 -13.90 -15.07
N MET A 154 -4.49 -13.15 -15.13
CA MET A 154 -5.74 -13.55 -14.46
C MET A 154 -7.00 -12.96 -15.11
N THR A 155 -8.10 -13.73 -15.15
CA THR A 155 -9.41 -13.23 -15.57
C THR A 155 -9.99 -12.27 -14.54
N TYR A 156 -10.74 -11.26 -14.98
CA TYR A 156 -11.29 -10.21 -14.11
C TYR A 156 -12.14 -10.75 -12.93
N PRO A 157 -13.09 -11.70 -13.13
CA PRO A 157 -13.88 -12.21 -11.99
C PRO A 157 -13.03 -12.88 -10.92
N ARG A 158 -12.02 -13.64 -11.34
CA ARG A 158 -11.07 -14.28 -10.42
C ARG A 158 -10.20 -13.26 -9.69
N PHE A 159 -9.71 -12.25 -10.42
CA PHE A 159 -9.01 -11.12 -9.82
C PHE A 159 -9.87 -10.41 -8.77
N LEU A 160 -11.13 -10.06 -9.12
CA LEU A 160 -12.02 -9.33 -8.22
C LEU A 160 -12.30 -10.10 -6.92
N ALA A 161 -12.52 -11.42 -7.00
CA ALA A 161 -12.72 -12.25 -5.82
C ALA A 161 -11.51 -12.22 -4.86
N PHE A 162 -10.30 -12.43 -5.38
CA PHE A 162 -9.08 -12.37 -4.58
C PHE A 162 -8.74 -10.95 -4.10
N ASN A 163 -9.07 -9.93 -4.90
CA ASN A 163 -8.90 -8.53 -4.56
C ASN A 163 -9.80 -8.14 -3.38
N LEU A 164 -11.05 -8.57 -3.38
CA LEU A 164 -12.00 -8.31 -2.29
C LEU A 164 -11.52 -8.98 -0.99
N VAL A 165 -11.19 -10.26 -1.03
CA VAL A 165 -10.67 -10.99 0.15
C VAL A 165 -9.38 -10.36 0.66
N GLY A 166 -8.45 -10.05 -0.23
CA GLY A 166 -7.18 -9.40 0.14
C GLY A 166 -7.39 -8.00 0.72
N GLY A 167 -8.33 -7.21 0.16
CA GLY A 167 -8.69 -5.88 0.66
C GLY A 167 -9.28 -5.95 2.08
N LEU A 168 -10.22 -6.86 2.29
CA LEU A 168 -10.79 -7.12 3.61
C LEU A 168 -9.71 -7.48 4.63
N LEU A 169 -8.89 -8.49 4.34
CA LEU A 169 -7.85 -8.94 5.25
C LEU A 169 -6.86 -7.84 5.59
N TRP A 170 -6.38 -7.10 4.58
CA TRP A 170 -5.40 -6.05 4.76
C TRP A 170 -5.95 -4.88 5.59
N VAL A 171 -7.07 -4.30 5.19
CA VAL A 171 -7.64 -3.12 5.86
C VAL A 171 -8.10 -3.48 7.27
N LEU A 172 -8.83 -4.59 7.46
CA LEU A 172 -9.31 -4.98 8.79
C LEU A 172 -8.15 -5.27 9.73
N SER A 173 -7.09 -5.95 9.26
CA SER A 173 -5.92 -6.25 10.11
C SER A 173 -5.28 -4.96 10.65
N PHE A 174 -4.99 -3.98 9.79
CA PHE A 174 -4.29 -2.77 10.22
C PHE A 174 -5.20 -1.77 10.95
N VAL A 175 -6.43 -1.56 10.48
CA VAL A 175 -7.37 -0.61 11.10
C VAL A 175 -7.75 -1.10 12.51
N TYR A 176 -8.13 -2.36 12.65
CA TYR A 176 -8.49 -2.89 13.98
C TYR A 176 -7.28 -3.09 14.89
N ALA A 177 -6.11 -3.46 14.35
CA ALA A 177 -4.88 -3.43 15.14
C ALA A 177 -4.59 -2.03 15.68
N GLY A 178 -4.74 -0.99 14.84
CA GLY A 178 -4.64 0.40 15.28
C GLY A 178 -5.67 0.76 16.34
N HIS A 179 -6.94 0.42 16.12
CA HIS A 179 -8.04 0.72 17.06
C HIS A 179 -7.82 0.08 18.44
N PHE A 180 -7.48 -1.22 18.49
CA PHE A 180 -7.33 -1.93 19.75
C PHE A 180 -6.00 -1.67 20.46
N PHE A 181 -4.90 -1.57 19.70
CA PHE A 181 -3.56 -1.48 20.26
C PHE A 181 -2.96 -0.07 20.24
N GLY A 182 -3.40 0.79 19.30
CA GLY A 182 -2.81 2.12 19.11
C GLY A 182 -2.92 3.05 20.32
N ASN A 183 -3.92 2.84 21.19
CA ASN A 183 -4.14 3.63 22.40
C ASN A 183 -3.54 3.02 23.69
N LEU A 184 -2.84 1.89 23.61
CA LEU A 184 -2.10 1.39 24.76
C LEU A 184 -1.00 2.39 25.16
N PRO A 185 -0.78 2.61 26.49
CA PRO A 185 0.21 3.60 26.96
C PRO A 185 1.59 3.40 26.35
N VAL A 186 2.03 2.15 26.21
CA VAL A 186 3.32 1.78 25.60
C VAL A 186 3.38 2.17 24.12
N VAL A 187 2.28 1.97 23.39
CA VAL A 187 2.18 2.28 21.95
C VAL A 187 2.10 3.79 21.75
N ARG A 188 1.27 4.48 22.52
CA ARG A 188 1.13 5.94 22.48
C ARG A 188 2.46 6.66 22.73
N HIS A 189 3.22 6.20 23.71
CA HIS A 189 4.50 6.82 24.07
C HIS A 189 5.59 6.57 23.00
N ASN A 190 5.45 5.50 22.22
CA ASN A 190 6.40 5.09 21.19
C ASN A 190 5.76 5.01 19.80
N PHE A 191 4.74 5.83 19.51
CA PHE A 191 3.93 5.72 18.30
C PHE A 191 4.76 5.84 17.01
N THR A 192 5.64 6.82 16.97
CA THR A 192 6.61 7.01 15.88
C THR A 192 7.50 5.78 15.69
N LEU A 193 8.00 5.19 16.78
CA LEU A 193 8.84 4.00 16.73
C LEU A 193 8.06 2.77 16.23
N LEU A 194 6.79 2.66 16.56
CA LEU A 194 5.90 1.62 16.08
C LEU A 194 5.62 1.78 14.58
N ILE A 195 5.38 3.01 14.09
CA ILE A 195 5.24 3.30 12.65
C ILE A 195 6.50 2.86 11.91
N PHE A 196 7.68 3.23 12.38
CA PHE A 196 8.94 2.76 11.79
C PHE A 196 9.09 1.24 11.86
N GLY A 197 8.62 0.62 12.92
CA GLY A 197 8.55 -0.85 13.06
C GLY A 197 7.68 -1.48 11.98
N ILE A 198 6.48 -0.95 11.73
CA ILE A 198 5.56 -1.42 10.68
C ILE A 198 6.22 -1.26 9.31
N ILE A 199 6.78 -0.09 9.01
CA ILE A 199 7.50 0.17 7.75
C ILE A 199 8.68 -0.80 7.61
N GLY A 200 9.49 -0.98 8.66
CA GLY A 200 10.64 -1.88 8.67
C GLY A 200 10.24 -3.34 8.42
N ILE A 201 9.20 -3.82 9.09
CA ILE A 201 8.68 -5.19 8.89
C ILE A 201 8.14 -5.37 7.48
N SER A 202 7.42 -4.38 6.95
CA SER A 202 6.88 -4.40 5.58
C SER A 202 7.99 -4.42 4.53
N LEU A 203 9.13 -3.74 4.78
CA LEU A 203 10.29 -3.71 3.88
C LEU A 203 11.23 -4.92 4.05
N LEU A 204 11.16 -5.62 5.19
CA LEU A 204 12.06 -6.73 5.52
C LEU A 204 12.11 -7.84 4.45
N PRO A 205 10.97 -8.33 3.89
CA PRO A 205 10.98 -9.35 2.85
C PRO A 205 11.73 -8.90 1.59
N MET A 206 11.65 -7.61 1.27
CA MET A 206 12.34 -7.02 0.12
C MET A 206 13.86 -6.99 0.34
N VAL A 207 14.30 -6.56 1.53
CA VAL A 207 15.73 -6.51 1.90
C VAL A 207 16.30 -7.93 1.87
N ILE A 208 15.60 -8.91 2.47
CA ILE A 208 16.01 -10.31 2.46
C ILE A 208 16.10 -10.83 1.02
N GLY A 209 15.11 -10.54 0.17
CA GLY A 209 15.10 -10.91 -1.24
C GLY A 209 16.29 -10.33 -2.01
N ALA A 210 16.60 -9.05 -1.81
CA ALA A 210 17.71 -8.36 -2.45
C ALA A 210 19.08 -8.92 -1.98
N VAL A 211 19.23 -9.20 -0.69
CA VAL A 211 20.46 -9.82 -0.14
C VAL A 211 20.66 -11.22 -0.69
N LYS A 212 19.62 -12.06 -0.72
CA LYS A 212 19.70 -13.41 -1.29
C LYS A 212 20.04 -13.40 -2.79
N ALA A 213 19.49 -12.45 -3.55
CA ALA A 213 19.81 -12.30 -4.96
C ALA A 213 21.30 -11.93 -5.18
N LYS A 214 21.86 -11.02 -4.37
CA LYS A 214 23.29 -10.66 -4.41
C LYS A 214 24.19 -11.83 -4.01
N MET A 215 23.81 -12.62 -3.02
CA MET A 215 24.59 -13.77 -2.57
C MET A 215 24.52 -14.95 -3.58
N GLY A 216 23.42 -15.08 -4.33
CA GLY A 216 23.28 -16.09 -5.38
C GLY A 216 24.14 -15.80 -6.62
N THR A 217 24.30 -14.51 -6.98
CA THR A 217 25.17 -14.08 -8.10
C THR A 217 26.69 -14.11 -7.76
N ALA A 218 27.05 -14.17 -6.48
CA ALA A 218 28.45 -14.30 -6.06
C ALA A 218 28.95 -15.76 -6.01
N ARG A 219 28.07 -16.74 -6.29
CA ARG A 219 28.39 -18.18 -6.29
C ARG A 219 28.27 -18.84 -7.67
N ALA A 220 27.98 -18.07 -8.69
CA ALA A 220 27.98 -18.51 -10.10
C ALA A 220 29.14 -17.83 -10.85
#